data_dfc5d02cb4209a85159cc3711860e8d3
#
_entry.id   dfc5d02cb4209a85159cc3711860e8d3
#
_cell.length_a   1.000
_cell.length_b   1.000
_cell.length_c   1.000
_cell.angle_alpha   90.00
_cell.angle_beta   90.00
_cell.angle_gamma   90.00
#
_symmetry.space_group_name_H-M   'P 1'
#
loop_
_entity.id
_entity.type
_entity.pdbx_description
1 polymer ?
#
loop_
_entity_poly.entity_id
_entity_poly.type
_entity_poly.pdbx_seq_one_letter_code
_entity_poly.pdbx_strand_id
1 'polypeptide(L)'
;VKVVSIKYQTNWPGVDPMYLQNEPDVDSRVGYYSVSGVPDATMDGVHIANDCAAYVGAPACVSQDDIDAAAAITSPFLINVTHSFNAEYTTVNVHVEVTAGADVAGTLKLQVAVTEKEILFDTPPGSNGETEFYGVMKKLLPSATGTTTGAFYGGETKSFDLSWDMSNIYNLNNIQIVAFMQDDATKKVLQAGVSSPAAGLPVVDYAANSVSAITCSSEYTPVVSVTNNSAAALTSLDVVYSIDGGAAATYPWTGSIAAGATGTISLPTATLAGAGAHDIEVEIVSVSDIDINMVNDNVASSIGLLDVAVPS
;
A
#
# COMPACT_ATOMS: atom_id res chain seq x y z
N VAL A 1 -4.46 -15.85 14.35
CA VAL A 1 -5.19 -15.35 13.17
C VAL A 1 -5.75 -16.56 12.43
N LYS A 2 -7.05 -16.58 12.09
CA LYS A 2 -7.68 -17.69 11.34
C LYS A 2 -7.56 -17.49 9.82
N VAL A 3 -7.54 -16.25 9.38
CA VAL A 3 -7.48 -15.89 7.95
C VAL A 3 -6.37 -14.88 7.74
N VAL A 4 -5.57 -15.11 6.71
CA VAL A 4 -4.59 -14.16 6.20
C VAL A 4 -4.97 -13.88 4.75
N SER A 5 -5.22 -12.63 4.41
CA SER A 5 -5.61 -12.22 3.06
C SER A 5 -4.47 -11.53 2.33
N ILE A 6 -4.38 -11.77 1.03
CA ILE A 6 -3.52 -11.03 0.10
C ILE A 6 -4.43 -10.56 -1.04
N LYS A 7 -4.49 -9.24 -1.27
CA LYS A 7 -5.24 -8.64 -2.37
C LYS A 7 -4.27 -8.27 -3.51
N TYR A 8 -4.47 -8.88 -4.66
CA TYR A 8 -3.75 -8.56 -5.89
C TYR A 8 -4.60 -7.57 -6.68
N GLN A 9 -4.21 -6.33 -6.74
CA GLN A 9 -4.90 -5.30 -7.52
C GLN A 9 -4.66 -5.53 -9.00
N THR A 10 -5.74 -5.60 -9.79
CA THR A 10 -5.67 -5.86 -11.23
C THR A 10 -6.13 -4.66 -12.04
N ASN A 11 -5.74 -4.60 -13.30
CA ASN A 11 -6.09 -3.53 -14.23
C ASN A 11 -7.47 -3.76 -14.90
N TRP A 12 -8.42 -4.36 -14.20
CA TRP A 12 -9.75 -4.69 -14.71
C TRP A 12 -10.83 -4.24 -13.73
N PRO A 13 -11.95 -3.66 -14.19
CA PRO A 13 -12.29 -3.24 -15.56
C PRO A 13 -11.70 -1.87 -15.95
N GLY A 14 -10.88 -1.27 -15.11
CA GLY A 14 -10.25 0.04 -15.33
C GLY A 14 -8.85 0.08 -14.77
N VAL A 15 -8.13 1.17 -15.04
CA VAL A 15 -6.77 1.38 -14.53
C VAL A 15 -6.78 1.47 -13.01
N ASP A 16 -5.95 0.66 -12.37
CA ASP A 16 -5.71 0.69 -10.93
C ASP A 16 -4.28 1.19 -10.67
N PRO A 17 -4.10 2.30 -9.93
CA PRO A 17 -2.78 2.85 -9.65
C PRO A 17 -1.87 1.88 -8.89
N MET A 18 -2.41 1.04 -8.02
CA MET A 18 -1.63 0.06 -7.27
C MET A 18 -1.21 -1.13 -8.13
N TYR A 19 -2.00 -1.50 -9.15
CA TYR A 19 -1.57 -2.45 -10.18
C TYR A 19 -0.32 -1.94 -10.91
N LEU A 20 -0.34 -0.68 -11.35
CA LEU A 20 0.79 -0.07 -12.09
C LEU A 20 2.10 -0.04 -11.28
N GLN A 21 2.03 -0.13 -9.96
CA GLN A 21 3.20 -0.18 -9.09
C GLN A 21 3.95 -1.51 -9.14
N ASN A 22 3.28 -2.62 -9.51
CA ASN A 22 3.90 -3.94 -9.57
C ASN A 22 3.15 -4.91 -10.52
N GLU A 23 2.95 -4.51 -11.76
CA GLU A 23 2.29 -5.33 -12.80
C GLU A 23 2.86 -6.75 -12.91
N PRO A 24 4.20 -6.97 -12.95
CA PRO A 24 4.75 -8.30 -13.20
C PRO A 24 4.38 -9.34 -12.14
N ASP A 25 4.35 -8.97 -10.86
CA ASP A 25 4.01 -9.90 -9.79
C ASP A 25 2.50 -10.20 -9.80
N VAL A 26 1.66 -9.19 -10.05
CA VAL A 26 0.20 -9.36 -10.17
C VAL A 26 -0.14 -10.27 -11.34
N ASP A 27 0.37 -9.97 -12.54
CA ASP A 27 0.11 -10.74 -13.75
C ASP A 27 0.57 -12.20 -13.62
N SER A 28 1.71 -12.42 -12.96
CA SER A 28 2.20 -13.76 -12.65
C SER A 28 1.21 -14.55 -11.79
N ARG A 29 0.61 -13.93 -10.76
CA ARG A 29 -0.38 -14.60 -9.89
C ARG A 29 -1.73 -14.78 -10.56
N VAL A 30 -2.18 -13.78 -11.36
CA VAL A 30 -3.36 -13.88 -12.22
C VAL A 30 -3.24 -15.08 -13.16
N GLY A 31 -2.12 -15.20 -13.86
CA GLY A 31 -1.83 -16.33 -14.76
C GLY A 31 -1.73 -17.66 -14.00
N TYR A 32 -1.05 -17.68 -12.85
CA TYR A 32 -0.90 -18.88 -12.02
C TYR A 32 -2.25 -19.47 -11.58
N TYR A 33 -3.18 -18.62 -11.12
CA TYR A 33 -4.52 -19.07 -10.72
C TYR A 33 -5.52 -19.14 -11.87
N SER A 34 -5.12 -18.74 -13.08
CA SER A 34 -5.99 -18.70 -14.26
C SER A 34 -7.22 -17.80 -14.07
N VAL A 35 -7.03 -16.67 -13.41
CA VAL A 35 -8.09 -15.68 -13.19
C VAL A 35 -8.49 -15.07 -14.52
N SER A 36 -9.79 -15.09 -14.84
CA SER A 36 -10.33 -14.58 -16.11
C SER A 36 -11.30 -13.41 -15.94
N GLY A 37 -11.54 -12.99 -14.71
CA GLY A 37 -12.41 -11.87 -14.35
C GLY A 37 -12.28 -11.53 -12.87
N VAL A 38 -12.72 -10.33 -12.50
CA VAL A 38 -12.67 -9.83 -11.12
C VAL A 38 -14.04 -9.35 -10.66
N PRO A 39 -14.32 -9.41 -9.36
CA PRO A 39 -13.47 -9.90 -8.28
C PRO A 39 -13.35 -11.43 -8.28
N ASP A 40 -12.16 -11.97 -7.99
CA ASP A 40 -11.89 -13.41 -7.89
C ASP A 40 -11.17 -13.72 -6.58
N ALA A 41 -11.53 -14.82 -5.94
CA ALA A 41 -10.92 -15.26 -4.68
C ALA A 41 -10.64 -16.76 -4.68
N THR A 42 -9.49 -17.13 -4.16
CA THR A 42 -9.14 -18.49 -3.79
C THR A 42 -8.93 -18.59 -2.29
N MET A 43 -9.38 -19.66 -1.66
CA MET A 43 -9.04 -20.00 -0.29
C MET A 43 -8.13 -21.22 -0.29
N ASP A 44 -7.01 -21.12 0.42
CA ASP A 44 -5.94 -22.13 0.42
C ASP A 44 -5.48 -22.57 -0.97
N GLY A 45 -5.49 -21.62 -1.92
CA GLY A 45 -5.02 -21.82 -3.30
C GLY A 45 -6.03 -22.41 -4.27
N VAL A 46 -7.28 -22.64 -3.84
CA VAL A 46 -8.34 -23.16 -4.68
C VAL A 46 -9.61 -22.32 -4.60
N HIS A 47 -10.40 -22.31 -5.68
CA HIS A 47 -11.72 -21.67 -5.65
C HIS A 47 -12.68 -22.48 -4.77
N ILE A 48 -13.50 -21.81 -3.99
CA ILE A 48 -14.55 -22.45 -3.23
C ILE A 48 -15.69 -22.83 -4.19
N ALA A 49 -15.93 -24.12 -4.30
CA ALA A 49 -17.03 -24.69 -5.07
C ALA A 49 -18.19 -25.03 -4.11
N ASN A 50 -18.97 -24.03 -3.74
CA ASN A 50 -20.22 -24.22 -3.00
C ASN A 50 -21.42 -23.83 -3.88
N ASP A 51 -22.63 -24.07 -3.38
CA ASP A 51 -23.88 -23.73 -4.07
C ASP A 51 -24.18 -22.22 -4.09
N CYS A 52 -23.16 -21.40 -4.12
CA CYS A 52 -23.30 -19.95 -4.21
C CYS A 52 -23.92 -19.55 -5.54
N ALA A 53 -24.89 -18.63 -5.51
CA ALA A 53 -25.58 -18.15 -6.70
C ALA A 53 -24.71 -17.28 -7.62
N ALA A 54 -23.52 -16.86 -7.15
CA ALA A 54 -22.54 -16.15 -7.94
C ALA A 54 -21.67 -17.14 -8.76
N TYR A 55 -20.73 -16.59 -9.51
CA TYR A 55 -19.76 -17.40 -10.26
C TYR A 55 -18.71 -18.05 -9.34
N VAL A 56 -18.12 -19.15 -9.78
CA VAL A 56 -17.01 -19.82 -9.07
C VAL A 56 -15.83 -18.86 -8.93
N GLY A 57 -15.34 -18.69 -7.70
CA GLY A 57 -14.29 -17.72 -7.37
C GLY A 57 -14.81 -16.36 -6.90
N ALA A 58 -16.13 -16.12 -6.88
CA ALA A 58 -16.67 -14.88 -6.31
C ALA A 58 -16.35 -14.80 -4.80
N PRO A 59 -15.76 -13.69 -4.32
CA PRO A 59 -15.47 -13.52 -2.88
C PRO A 59 -16.71 -13.66 -1.99
N ALA A 60 -17.88 -13.28 -2.50
CA ALA A 60 -19.16 -13.42 -1.80
C ALA A 60 -19.55 -14.89 -1.52
N CYS A 61 -18.90 -15.86 -2.17
CA CYS A 61 -19.12 -17.26 -1.96
C CYS A 61 -18.29 -17.85 -0.80
N VAL A 62 -17.37 -17.08 -0.22
CA VAL A 62 -16.60 -17.48 0.96
C VAL A 62 -17.45 -17.27 2.20
N SER A 63 -17.94 -18.37 2.78
CA SER A 63 -18.75 -18.33 3.99
C SER A 63 -17.90 -18.50 5.27
N GLN A 64 -18.50 -18.20 6.42
CA GLN A 64 -17.85 -18.48 7.71
C GLN A 64 -17.63 -19.98 7.92
N ASP A 65 -18.56 -20.82 7.44
CA ASP A 65 -18.43 -22.27 7.55
C ASP A 65 -17.26 -22.81 6.72
N ASP A 66 -17.00 -22.25 5.53
CA ASP A 66 -15.83 -22.60 4.71
C ASP A 66 -14.52 -22.25 5.44
N ILE A 67 -14.47 -21.05 6.05
CA ILE A 67 -13.32 -20.60 6.84
C ILE A 67 -13.10 -21.51 8.05
N ASP A 68 -14.15 -21.86 8.77
CA ASP A 68 -14.04 -22.71 9.95
C ASP A 68 -13.66 -24.15 9.57
N ALA A 69 -14.17 -24.67 8.46
CA ALA A 69 -13.78 -25.97 7.92
C ALA A 69 -12.30 -25.99 7.50
N ALA A 70 -11.82 -24.96 6.81
CA ALA A 70 -10.41 -24.84 6.44
C ALA A 70 -9.50 -24.72 7.68
N ALA A 71 -9.90 -23.90 8.65
CA ALA A 71 -9.15 -23.73 9.90
C ALA A 71 -9.08 -24.99 10.78
N ALA A 72 -9.99 -25.95 10.58
CA ALA A 72 -9.99 -27.24 11.27
C ALA A 72 -8.99 -28.25 10.67
N ILE A 73 -8.47 -28.00 9.46
CA ILE A 73 -7.49 -28.88 8.81
C ILE A 73 -6.15 -28.74 9.53
N THR A 74 -5.60 -29.86 10.02
CA THR A 74 -4.28 -29.86 10.64
C THR A 74 -3.21 -29.59 9.59
N SER A 75 -2.44 -28.53 9.79
CA SER A 75 -1.31 -28.21 8.92
C SER A 75 -0.08 -29.07 9.31
N PRO A 76 0.71 -29.54 8.33
CA PRO A 76 1.98 -30.18 8.59
C PRO A 76 3.10 -29.19 8.90
N PHE A 77 2.86 -27.87 8.79
CA PHE A 77 3.87 -26.83 8.98
C PHE A 77 3.50 -25.85 10.09
N LEU A 78 4.53 -25.33 10.75
CA LEU A 78 4.52 -24.09 11.52
C LEU A 78 5.37 -23.07 10.76
N ILE A 79 4.83 -21.87 10.56
CA ILE A 79 5.56 -20.77 9.90
C ILE A 79 5.68 -19.61 10.88
N ASN A 80 6.92 -19.20 11.14
CA ASN A 80 7.25 -17.99 11.88
C ASN A 80 7.78 -16.95 10.89
N VAL A 81 7.24 -15.73 10.93
CA VAL A 81 7.61 -14.64 10.03
C VAL A 81 7.92 -13.41 10.86
N THR A 82 9.08 -12.83 10.62
CA THR A 82 9.49 -11.56 11.21
C THR A 82 10.02 -10.63 10.14
N HIS A 83 9.92 -9.32 10.37
CA HIS A 83 10.54 -8.34 9.51
C HIS A 83 11.10 -7.17 10.31
N SER A 84 12.02 -6.46 9.69
CA SER A 84 12.63 -5.23 10.20
C SER A 84 13.01 -4.33 9.02
N PHE A 85 13.27 -3.07 9.30
CA PHE A 85 13.74 -2.14 8.29
C PHE A 85 15.23 -1.82 8.49
N ASN A 86 15.90 -1.34 7.43
CA ASN A 86 17.21 -0.69 7.58
C ASN A 86 17.04 0.66 8.31
N ALA A 87 18.18 1.30 8.64
CA ALA A 87 18.16 2.55 9.41
C ALA A 87 17.48 3.72 8.66
N GLU A 88 17.49 3.67 7.33
CA GLU A 88 16.89 4.66 6.43
C GLU A 88 15.43 4.33 6.07
N TYR A 89 14.87 3.22 6.54
CA TYR A 89 13.51 2.72 6.24
C TYR A 89 13.23 2.55 4.73
N THR A 90 14.27 2.35 3.94
CA THR A 90 14.17 2.13 2.48
C THR A 90 14.17 0.67 2.09
N THR A 91 14.60 -0.22 2.98
CA THR A 91 14.69 -1.66 2.74
C THR A 91 13.97 -2.41 3.85
N VAL A 92 13.06 -3.32 3.48
CA VAL A 92 12.50 -4.31 4.41
C VAL A 92 13.32 -5.58 4.35
N ASN A 93 13.75 -6.06 5.53
CA ASN A 93 14.41 -7.35 5.73
C ASN A 93 13.40 -8.33 6.31
N VAL A 94 13.29 -9.51 5.73
CA VAL A 94 12.31 -10.54 6.07
C VAL A 94 13.02 -11.82 6.46
N HIS A 95 12.65 -12.39 7.61
CA HIS A 95 13.09 -13.69 8.06
C HIS A 95 11.91 -14.63 8.20
N VAL A 96 11.97 -15.80 7.55
CA VAL A 96 10.92 -16.83 7.60
C VAL A 96 11.53 -18.13 8.06
N GLU A 97 10.95 -18.74 9.09
CA GLU A 97 11.24 -20.10 9.53
C GLU A 97 10.04 -21.00 9.25
N VAL A 98 10.30 -22.12 8.60
CA VAL A 98 9.29 -23.15 8.32
C VAL A 98 9.70 -24.44 9.01
N THR A 99 8.91 -24.89 9.96
CA THR A 99 9.14 -26.15 10.70
C THR A 99 8.09 -27.17 10.29
N ALA A 100 8.54 -28.36 9.89
CA ALA A 100 7.65 -29.47 9.56
C ALA A 100 7.36 -30.34 10.78
N GLY A 101 6.08 -30.60 11.06
CA GLY A 101 5.65 -31.52 12.12
C GLY A 101 5.71 -32.99 11.73
N ALA A 102 5.78 -33.30 10.44
CA ALA A 102 5.88 -34.64 9.84
C ALA A 102 6.65 -34.56 8.52
N ASP A 103 6.98 -35.71 7.92
CA ASP A 103 7.56 -35.74 6.59
C ASP A 103 6.56 -35.22 5.57
N VAL A 104 7.00 -34.25 4.75
CA VAL A 104 6.21 -33.66 3.67
C VAL A 104 7.02 -33.69 2.39
N ALA A 105 6.51 -34.44 1.41
CA ALA A 105 7.06 -34.50 0.06
C ALA A 105 6.14 -33.72 -0.92
N GLY A 106 6.67 -33.38 -2.08
CA GLY A 106 5.90 -32.69 -3.13
C GLY A 106 6.71 -31.59 -3.79
N THR A 107 6.06 -30.83 -4.65
CA THR A 107 6.64 -29.66 -5.32
C THR A 107 6.44 -28.42 -4.44
N LEU A 108 7.12 -28.43 -3.29
CA LEU A 108 6.91 -27.44 -2.25
C LEU A 108 7.61 -26.12 -2.57
N LYS A 109 6.86 -25.03 -2.45
CA LYS A 109 7.35 -23.65 -2.57
C LYS A 109 6.98 -22.83 -1.36
N LEU A 110 7.91 -22.04 -0.90
CA LEU A 110 7.66 -20.92 0.00
C LEU A 110 7.33 -19.70 -0.84
N GLN A 111 6.17 -19.12 -0.63
CA GLN A 111 5.73 -17.85 -1.17
C GLN A 111 5.81 -16.80 -0.08
N VAL A 112 6.35 -15.63 -0.38
CA VAL A 112 6.45 -14.52 0.56
C VAL A 112 5.96 -13.25 -0.10
N ALA A 113 4.95 -12.62 0.48
CA ALA A 113 4.38 -11.38 0.00
C ALA A 113 4.63 -10.26 1.02
N VAL A 114 5.18 -9.15 0.57
CA VAL A 114 5.11 -7.87 1.28
C VAL A 114 3.76 -7.26 0.97
N THR A 115 2.98 -6.94 1.99
CA THR A 115 1.66 -6.35 1.85
C THR A 115 1.55 -5.09 2.70
N GLU A 116 0.66 -4.18 2.32
CA GLU A 116 0.13 -3.16 3.23
C GLU A 116 -1.21 -3.65 3.77
N LYS A 117 -1.30 -3.77 5.09
CA LYS A 117 -2.48 -4.25 5.80
C LYS A 117 -3.70 -3.39 5.51
N GLU A 118 -3.51 -2.08 5.44
CA GLU A 118 -4.55 -1.08 5.22
C GLU A 118 -3.94 0.12 4.50
N ILE A 119 -4.66 0.60 3.48
CA ILE A 119 -4.36 1.85 2.79
C ILE A 119 -5.66 2.63 2.73
N LEU A 120 -5.67 3.86 3.26
CA LEU A 120 -6.83 4.74 3.31
C LEU A 120 -6.52 6.01 2.53
N PHE A 121 -7.37 6.32 1.56
CA PHE A 121 -7.28 7.55 0.77
C PHE A 121 -8.43 8.47 1.10
N ASP A 122 -8.18 9.76 1.20
CA ASP A 122 -9.21 10.78 1.33
C ASP A 122 -10.02 10.95 0.04
N THR A 123 -9.36 10.71 -1.10
CA THR A 123 -9.97 10.76 -2.43
C THR A 123 -9.70 9.45 -3.16
N PRO A 124 -10.69 8.87 -3.87
CA PRO A 124 -10.47 7.62 -4.60
C PRO A 124 -9.28 7.73 -5.57
N PRO A 125 -8.26 6.84 -5.47
CA PRO A 125 -7.11 6.86 -6.37
C PRO A 125 -7.44 6.35 -7.78
N GLY A 126 -8.56 5.66 -7.94
CA GLY A 126 -9.06 5.09 -9.19
C GLY A 126 -10.48 5.53 -9.50
N SER A 127 -11.01 5.05 -10.63
CA SER A 127 -12.33 5.45 -11.13
C SER A 127 -13.51 4.72 -10.49
N ASN A 128 -13.29 3.71 -9.66
CA ASN A 128 -14.32 2.88 -9.02
C ASN A 128 -14.88 3.47 -7.72
N GLY A 129 -14.30 4.56 -7.20
CA GLY A 129 -14.72 5.21 -5.97
C GLY A 129 -14.26 4.53 -4.68
N GLU A 130 -13.43 3.49 -4.74
CA GLU A 130 -12.88 2.80 -3.57
C GLU A 130 -11.79 3.66 -2.93
N THR A 131 -11.88 3.88 -1.61
CA THR A 131 -10.91 4.64 -0.81
C THR A 131 -10.22 3.80 0.24
N GLU A 132 -10.72 2.60 0.53
CA GLU A 132 -10.21 1.71 1.57
C GLU A 132 -9.73 0.40 0.95
N PHE A 133 -8.46 0.08 1.15
CA PHE A 133 -7.84 -1.12 0.60
C PHE A 133 -7.18 -1.92 1.71
N TYR A 134 -7.35 -3.25 1.71
CA TYR A 134 -6.85 -4.11 2.76
C TYR A 134 -6.02 -5.26 2.21
N GLY A 135 -4.84 -5.53 2.82
CA GLY A 135 -3.96 -6.63 2.46
C GLY A 135 -3.37 -6.52 1.05
N VAL A 136 -3.11 -5.30 0.59
CA VAL A 136 -2.63 -5.03 -0.78
C VAL A 136 -1.20 -5.55 -0.96
N MET A 137 -1.00 -6.43 -1.94
CA MET A 137 0.32 -6.95 -2.29
C MET A 137 1.17 -5.86 -2.94
N LYS A 138 2.34 -5.61 -2.36
CA LYS A 138 3.34 -4.65 -2.87
C LYS A 138 4.48 -5.34 -3.60
N LYS A 139 4.93 -6.50 -3.10
CA LYS A 139 6.03 -7.26 -3.70
C LYS A 139 5.96 -8.74 -3.34
N LEU A 140 6.37 -9.61 -4.28
CA LEU A 140 6.60 -11.03 -4.03
C LEU A 140 8.09 -11.33 -3.98
N LEU A 141 8.52 -12.04 -2.93
CA LEU A 141 9.92 -12.31 -2.65
C LEU A 141 10.29 -13.81 -2.80
N PRO A 142 11.45 -14.12 -3.35
CA PRO A 142 12.35 -13.23 -4.10
C PRO A 142 11.76 -12.86 -5.47
N SER A 143 10.68 -13.51 -5.87
CA SER A 143 9.93 -13.30 -7.11
C SER A 143 8.53 -13.92 -7.00
N ALA A 144 7.66 -13.65 -7.96
CA ALA A 144 6.30 -14.21 -8.03
C ALA A 144 6.24 -15.75 -8.14
N THR A 145 7.35 -16.41 -8.48
CA THR A 145 7.44 -17.87 -8.54
C THR A 145 7.77 -18.50 -7.18
N GLY A 146 8.11 -17.72 -6.18
CA GLY A 146 8.51 -18.17 -4.84
C GLY A 146 9.84 -18.92 -4.81
N THR A 147 10.15 -19.50 -3.67
CA THR A 147 11.37 -20.28 -3.41
C THR A 147 11.05 -21.77 -3.35
N THR A 148 11.68 -22.59 -4.20
CA THR A 148 11.56 -24.06 -4.12
C THR A 148 12.30 -24.55 -2.86
N THR A 149 11.58 -25.23 -1.96
CA THR A 149 12.13 -25.66 -0.68
C THR A 149 12.60 -27.12 -0.66
N GLY A 150 12.14 -27.93 -1.60
CA GLY A 150 12.27 -29.39 -1.55
C GLY A 150 11.41 -30.00 -0.44
N ALA A 151 11.52 -31.32 -0.26
CA ALA A 151 10.84 -32.05 0.81
C ALA A 151 11.31 -31.62 2.20
N PHE A 152 10.47 -31.84 3.20
CA PHE A 152 10.80 -31.66 4.63
C PHE A 152 10.70 -33.01 5.34
N TYR A 153 11.54 -33.16 6.36
CA TYR A 153 11.44 -34.25 7.32
C TYR A 153 10.79 -33.79 8.62
N GLY A 154 10.13 -34.69 9.32
CA GLY A 154 9.49 -34.38 10.60
C GLY A 154 10.47 -33.80 11.61
N GLY A 155 10.18 -32.62 12.14
CA GLY A 155 11.04 -31.83 13.02
C GLY A 155 12.06 -30.96 12.31
N GLU A 156 12.19 -31.01 10.99
CA GLU A 156 13.10 -30.15 10.24
C GLU A 156 12.61 -28.71 10.21
N THR A 157 13.54 -27.76 10.44
CA THR A 157 13.30 -26.32 10.23
C THR A 157 14.21 -25.81 9.12
N LYS A 158 13.62 -25.07 8.18
CA LYS A 158 14.37 -24.32 7.15
C LYS A 158 14.11 -22.84 7.33
N SER A 159 15.19 -22.05 7.22
CA SER A 159 15.15 -20.61 7.36
C SER A 159 15.45 -19.93 6.03
N PHE A 160 14.79 -18.79 5.80
CA PHE A 160 14.90 -18.00 4.58
C PHE A 160 15.03 -16.53 4.94
N ASP A 161 16.11 -15.91 4.49
CA ASP A 161 16.35 -14.47 4.62
C ASP A 161 16.16 -13.81 3.26
N LEU A 162 15.29 -12.83 3.22
CA LEU A 162 14.89 -12.11 2.01
C LEU A 162 14.92 -10.61 2.30
N SER A 163 15.08 -9.80 1.26
CA SER A 163 15.01 -8.35 1.39
C SER A 163 14.41 -7.71 0.13
N TRP A 164 13.90 -6.51 0.30
CA TRP A 164 13.39 -5.70 -0.80
C TRP A 164 13.65 -4.23 -0.52
N ASP A 165 14.25 -3.55 -1.51
CA ASP A 165 14.33 -2.10 -1.53
C ASP A 165 12.94 -1.57 -1.89
N MET A 166 12.28 -0.98 -0.89
CA MET A 166 10.88 -0.65 -0.96
C MET A 166 10.61 0.49 -1.95
N SER A 167 9.48 0.40 -2.61
CA SER A 167 8.95 1.44 -3.47
C SER A 167 7.43 1.46 -3.38
N ASN A 168 6.82 2.63 -3.60
CA ASN A 168 5.37 2.78 -3.63
C ASN A 168 4.67 2.30 -2.35
N ILE A 169 5.28 2.50 -1.20
CA ILE A 169 4.68 2.24 0.11
C ILE A 169 3.91 3.48 0.52
N TYR A 170 2.69 3.30 1.00
CA TYR A 170 1.83 4.37 1.49
C TYR A 170 1.95 4.60 2.99
N ASN A 171 2.11 3.52 3.77
CA ASN A 171 2.26 3.63 5.22
C ASN A 171 3.15 2.52 5.77
N LEU A 172 4.31 2.90 6.30
CA LEU A 172 5.29 1.95 6.86
C LEU A 172 4.74 1.14 8.04
N ASN A 173 3.83 1.72 8.85
CA ASN A 173 3.19 1.01 9.95
C ASN A 173 2.27 -0.12 9.49
N ASN A 174 1.82 -0.07 8.25
CA ASN A 174 0.90 -1.05 7.66
C ASN A 174 1.64 -2.16 6.88
N ILE A 175 2.97 -2.10 6.81
CA ILE A 175 3.76 -3.18 6.21
C ILE A 175 3.56 -4.46 7.02
N GLN A 176 3.19 -5.51 6.31
CA GLN A 176 2.98 -6.84 6.84
C GLN A 176 3.56 -7.87 5.85
N ILE A 177 4.24 -8.86 6.38
CA ILE A 177 4.78 -9.95 5.57
C ILE A 177 3.88 -11.16 5.74
N VAL A 178 3.40 -11.68 4.62
CA VAL A 178 2.65 -12.93 4.55
C VAL A 178 3.53 -13.99 3.90
N ALA A 179 3.81 -15.07 4.62
CA ALA A 179 4.52 -16.22 4.07
C ALA A 179 3.62 -17.45 4.07
N PHE A 180 3.65 -18.24 3.00
CA PHE A 180 2.87 -19.47 2.93
C PHE A 180 3.58 -20.59 2.18
N MET A 181 3.41 -21.81 2.69
CA MET A 181 3.87 -23.01 2.03
C MET A 181 2.82 -23.50 1.06
N GLN A 182 3.19 -23.69 -0.19
CA GLN A 182 2.31 -24.11 -1.28
C GLN A 182 2.86 -25.36 -1.97
N ASP A 183 2.00 -26.33 -2.23
CA ASP A 183 2.30 -27.37 -3.19
C ASP A 183 2.00 -26.88 -4.59
N ASP A 184 3.05 -26.61 -5.37
CA ASP A 184 2.96 -25.99 -6.69
C ASP A 184 2.23 -26.85 -7.71
N ALA A 185 2.23 -28.18 -7.54
CA ALA A 185 1.55 -29.11 -8.43
C ALA A 185 0.01 -29.03 -8.29
N THR A 186 -0.47 -28.82 -7.09
CA THR A 186 -1.92 -28.76 -6.77
C THR A 186 -2.42 -27.35 -6.53
N LYS A 187 -1.50 -26.39 -6.40
CA LYS A 187 -1.72 -25.00 -5.96
C LYS A 187 -2.20 -24.87 -4.51
N LYS A 188 -2.35 -25.97 -3.79
CA LYS A 188 -2.88 -25.97 -2.42
C LYS A 188 -1.91 -25.29 -1.46
N VAL A 189 -2.42 -24.34 -0.68
CA VAL A 189 -1.69 -23.75 0.45
C VAL A 189 -1.82 -24.69 1.65
N LEU A 190 -0.70 -25.05 2.26
CA LEU A 190 -0.60 -26.01 3.35
C LEU A 190 -0.53 -25.31 4.71
N GLN A 191 0.00 -24.11 4.75
CA GLN A 191 0.07 -23.24 5.92
C GLN A 191 0.40 -21.81 5.48
N ALA A 192 -0.08 -20.83 6.23
CA ALA A 192 0.32 -19.44 6.12
C ALA A 192 0.72 -18.87 7.49
N GLY A 193 1.64 -17.93 7.48
CA GLY A 193 2.06 -17.13 8.61
C GLY A 193 2.10 -15.66 8.24
N VAL A 194 1.99 -14.81 9.25
CA VAL A 194 2.01 -13.36 9.07
C VAL A 194 2.89 -12.72 10.13
N SER A 195 3.67 -11.72 9.75
CA SER A 195 4.53 -11.01 10.69
C SER A 195 3.71 -10.10 11.61
N SER A 196 4.22 -9.91 12.84
CA SER A 196 3.78 -8.79 13.67
C SER A 196 4.27 -7.47 13.08
N PRO A 197 3.61 -6.33 13.38
CA PRO A 197 4.12 -5.02 13.00
C PRO A 197 5.57 -4.81 13.46
N ALA A 198 6.37 -4.10 12.67
CA ALA A 198 7.72 -3.76 13.07
C ALA A 198 7.70 -2.85 14.30
N ALA A 199 8.63 -3.09 15.24
CA ALA A 199 8.77 -2.26 16.42
C ALA A 199 9.72 -1.09 16.16
N GLY A 200 9.48 0.05 16.83
CA GLY A 200 10.40 1.18 16.85
C GLY A 200 10.40 2.04 15.59
N LEU A 201 9.34 2.01 14.80
CA LEU A 201 9.18 2.97 13.71
C LEU A 201 9.12 4.40 14.26
N PRO A 202 9.71 5.39 13.58
CA PRO A 202 9.52 6.79 13.94
C PRO A 202 8.04 7.13 13.81
N VAL A 203 7.54 7.98 14.70
CA VAL A 203 6.19 8.50 14.59
C VAL A 203 6.30 9.92 14.01
N VAL A 204 6.59 9.97 12.72
CA VAL A 204 6.60 11.23 11.95
C VAL A 204 5.50 11.10 10.91
N ASP A 205 4.58 12.05 10.89
CA ASP A 205 3.45 12.10 9.97
C ASP A 205 3.04 13.57 9.83
N TYR A 206 3.13 14.10 8.64
CA TYR A 206 2.76 15.47 8.28
C TYR A 206 1.70 15.41 7.19
N ALA A 207 0.54 16.00 7.43
CA ALA A 207 -0.57 15.95 6.49
C ALA A 207 -0.78 17.29 5.77
N ALA A 208 -0.88 17.26 4.46
CA ALA A 208 -1.33 18.38 3.65
C ALA A 208 -2.87 18.39 3.61
N ASN A 209 -3.51 19.32 4.32
CA ASN A 209 -4.98 19.29 4.48
C ASN A 209 -5.73 20.04 3.38
N SER A 210 -5.21 21.17 2.96
CA SER A 210 -5.85 22.01 1.94
C SER A 210 -4.87 23.02 1.36
N VAL A 211 -5.17 23.51 0.18
CA VAL A 211 -4.53 24.67 -0.43
C VAL A 211 -5.61 25.71 -0.76
N SER A 212 -5.27 27.01 -0.61
CA SER A 212 -6.24 28.10 -0.86
C SER A 212 -6.74 28.08 -2.30
N ALA A 213 -8.06 28.22 -2.48
CA ALA A 213 -8.76 27.93 -3.74
C ALA A 213 -9.38 29.16 -4.45
N ILE A 214 -9.24 30.37 -3.91
CA ILE A 214 -9.90 31.57 -4.47
C ILE A 214 -8.93 32.74 -4.56
N THR A 215 -8.91 33.39 -5.70
CA THR A 215 -8.21 34.67 -5.90
C THR A 215 -9.06 35.63 -6.74
N CYS A 216 -8.94 36.94 -6.47
CA CYS A 216 -9.55 38.01 -7.28
C CYS A 216 -8.49 38.73 -8.13
N SER A 217 -7.30 38.16 -8.24
CA SER A 217 -6.16 38.73 -8.96
C SER A 217 -5.46 37.62 -9.73
N SER A 218 -4.87 37.98 -10.88
CA SER A 218 -3.96 37.07 -11.58
C SER A 218 -2.69 36.75 -10.76
N GLU A 219 -2.36 37.56 -9.77
CA GLU A 219 -1.32 37.27 -8.79
C GLU A 219 -1.92 36.41 -7.67
N TYR A 220 -1.52 35.14 -7.61
CA TYR A 220 -2.01 34.15 -6.68
C TYR A 220 -0.87 33.68 -5.76
N THR A 221 -1.11 33.79 -4.46
CA THR A 221 -0.18 33.26 -3.44
C THR A 221 -0.84 32.03 -2.80
N PRO A 222 -0.42 30.80 -3.17
CA PRO A 222 -0.97 29.59 -2.55
C PRO A 222 -0.67 29.56 -1.05
N VAL A 223 -1.65 29.18 -0.25
CA VAL A 223 -1.48 28.94 1.19
C VAL A 223 -1.88 27.50 1.48
N VAL A 224 -0.89 26.71 1.88
CA VAL A 224 -1.07 25.29 2.21
C VAL A 224 -1.30 25.15 3.70
N SER A 225 -2.35 24.44 4.09
CA SER A 225 -2.62 24.06 5.47
C SER A 225 -1.95 22.71 5.74
N VAL A 226 -1.08 22.65 6.74
CA VAL A 226 -0.31 21.44 7.10
C VAL A 226 -0.58 21.10 8.57
N THR A 227 -0.91 19.85 8.86
CA THR A 227 -1.01 19.32 10.23
C THR A 227 0.23 18.49 10.53
N ASN A 228 0.83 18.76 11.68
CA ASN A 228 1.91 17.97 12.24
C ASN A 228 1.32 16.91 13.19
N ASN A 229 1.14 15.70 12.74
CA ASN A 229 0.65 14.57 13.57
C ASN A 229 1.78 13.92 14.40
N SER A 230 3.02 14.40 14.26
CA SER A 230 4.19 13.87 14.96
C SER A 230 4.24 14.34 16.44
N ALA A 231 5.07 13.65 17.24
CA ALA A 231 5.28 13.99 18.64
C ALA A 231 6.23 15.18 18.88
N ALA A 232 6.99 15.60 17.85
CA ALA A 232 7.91 16.72 17.87
C ALA A 232 7.41 17.88 17.00
N ALA A 233 7.93 19.09 17.21
CA ALA A 233 7.61 20.22 16.34
C ALA A 233 8.21 20.02 14.96
N LEU A 234 7.43 20.29 13.92
CA LEU A 234 7.90 20.37 12.54
C LEU A 234 8.62 21.72 12.34
N THR A 235 9.87 21.66 11.88
CA THR A 235 10.70 22.87 11.71
C THR A 235 11.16 23.12 10.28
N SER A 236 11.11 22.12 9.43
CA SER A 236 11.46 22.21 8.01
C SER A 236 10.68 21.20 7.17
N LEU A 237 10.35 21.58 5.96
CA LEU A 237 9.58 20.78 5.02
C LEU A 237 9.84 21.29 3.59
N ASP A 238 9.94 20.40 2.62
CA ASP A 238 9.89 20.78 1.22
C ASP A 238 8.43 20.71 0.74
N VAL A 239 7.95 21.78 0.10
CA VAL A 239 6.64 21.79 -0.54
C VAL A 239 6.87 21.77 -2.05
N VAL A 240 6.49 20.67 -2.68
CA VAL A 240 6.52 20.50 -4.14
C VAL A 240 5.15 20.87 -4.68
N TYR A 241 5.05 21.72 -5.67
CA TYR A 241 3.76 22.14 -6.22
C TYR A 241 3.83 22.39 -7.72
N SER A 242 2.70 22.19 -8.40
CA SER A 242 2.51 22.55 -9.79
C SER A 242 1.19 23.29 -9.98
N ILE A 243 1.13 24.17 -10.97
CA ILE A 243 -0.09 24.88 -11.38
C ILE A 243 -0.37 24.50 -12.84
N ASP A 244 -1.63 24.14 -13.15
CA ASP A 244 -2.11 23.77 -14.49
C ASP A 244 -1.28 22.65 -15.14
N GLY A 245 -0.77 21.71 -14.35
CA GLY A 245 0.09 20.62 -14.83
C GLY A 245 1.45 21.09 -15.39
N GLY A 246 1.86 22.30 -15.03
CA GLY A 246 3.19 22.83 -15.39
C GLY A 246 4.33 22.11 -14.68
N ALA A 247 5.56 22.58 -14.90
CA ALA A 247 6.73 22.02 -14.22
C ALA A 247 6.60 22.19 -12.70
N ALA A 248 6.85 21.11 -11.95
CA ALA A 248 6.84 21.16 -10.49
C ALA A 248 7.96 22.06 -9.96
N ALA A 249 7.64 22.88 -8.96
CA ALA A 249 8.56 23.72 -8.23
C ALA A 249 8.67 23.25 -6.78
N THR A 250 9.85 23.34 -6.19
CA THR A 250 10.09 23.00 -4.78
C THR A 250 10.30 24.27 -3.98
N TYR A 251 9.56 24.42 -2.88
CA TYR A 251 9.70 25.48 -1.91
C TYR A 251 10.19 24.92 -0.57
N PRO A 252 11.47 25.17 -0.19
CA PRO A 252 11.98 24.74 1.11
C PRO A 252 11.43 25.67 2.20
N TRP A 253 10.51 25.15 3.01
CA TRP A 253 9.95 25.88 4.13
C TRP A 253 10.73 25.63 5.42
N THR A 254 10.90 26.68 6.21
CA THR A 254 11.42 26.63 7.58
C THR A 254 10.52 27.44 8.51
N GLY A 255 10.22 26.90 9.67
CA GLY A 255 9.32 27.56 10.61
C GLY A 255 9.14 26.73 11.88
N SER A 256 7.92 26.76 12.44
CA SER A 256 7.56 25.90 13.56
C SER A 256 6.07 25.61 13.56
N ILE A 257 5.69 24.34 13.42
CA ILE A 257 4.34 23.85 13.67
C ILE A 257 4.45 22.86 14.83
N ALA A 258 3.81 23.18 15.97
CA ALA A 258 3.91 22.36 17.17
C ALA A 258 3.32 20.95 16.95
N ALA A 259 3.74 19.99 17.77
CA ALA A 259 3.18 18.65 17.80
C ALA A 259 1.65 18.67 17.92
N GLY A 260 0.95 17.93 17.06
CA GLY A 260 -0.52 17.87 17.00
C GLY A 260 -1.21 19.14 16.51
N ALA A 261 -0.47 20.14 16.03
CA ALA A 261 -1.04 21.41 15.58
C ALA A 261 -1.13 21.49 14.06
N THR A 262 -2.07 22.32 13.59
CA THR A 262 -2.15 22.73 12.18
C THR A 262 -1.57 24.11 12.02
N GLY A 263 -0.73 24.30 11.00
CA GLY A 263 -0.15 25.56 10.59
C GLY A 263 -0.40 25.85 9.13
N THR A 264 0.05 27.00 8.64
CA THR A 264 -0.06 27.39 7.24
C THR A 264 1.31 27.76 6.67
N ILE A 265 1.51 27.36 5.41
CA ILE A 265 2.72 27.65 4.64
C ILE A 265 2.29 28.47 3.42
N SER A 266 2.83 29.69 3.27
CA SER A 266 2.61 30.51 2.08
C SER A 266 3.69 30.21 1.06
N LEU A 267 3.28 29.81 -0.13
CA LEU A 267 4.19 29.56 -1.26
C LEU A 267 4.51 30.85 -2.01
N PRO A 268 5.52 30.85 -2.88
CA PRO A 268 5.80 31.97 -3.76
C PRO A 268 4.58 32.34 -4.61
N THR A 269 4.37 33.65 -4.79
CA THR A 269 3.30 34.15 -5.65
C THR A 269 3.55 33.75 -7.11
N ALA A 270 2.51 33.24 -7.75
CA ALA A 270 2.47 32.85 -9.15
C ALA A 270 1.50 33.74 -9.94
N THR A 271 1.77 33.97 -11.21
CA THR A 271 0.84 34.66 -12.11
C THR A 271 0.01 33.64 -12.86
N LEU A 272 -1.30 33.67 -12.65
CA LEU A 272 -2.26 32.81 -13.36
C LEU A 272 -2.55 33.35 -14.77
N ALA A 273 -2.55 32.47 -15.76
CA ALA A 273 -2.69 32.84 -17.16
C ALA A 273 -4.17 32.82 -17.59
N GLY A 274 -4.78 34.01 -17.68
CA GLY A 274 -6.18 34.14 -18.14
C GLY A 274 -7.21 34.02 -17.02
N ALA A 275 -8.48 34.20 -17.38
CA ALA A 275 -9.60 33.99 -16.47
C ALA A 275 -10.11 32.55 -16.56
N GLY A 276 -10.60 31.99 -15.46
CA GLY A 276 -11.14 30.65 -15.42
C GLY A 276 -10.69 29.86 -14.21
N ALA A 277 -10.90 28.54 -14.28
CA ALA A 277 -10.39 27.63 -13.28
C ALA A 277 -8.93 27.29 -13.59
N HIS A 278 -8.10 27.29 -12.56
CA HIS A 278 -6.73 26.82 -12.57
C HIS A 278 -6.59 25.71 -11.55
N ASP A 279 -5.78 24.69 -11.84
CA ASP A 279 -5.57 23.59 -10.91
C ASP A 279 -4.22 23.76 -10.22
N ILE A 280 -4.17 23.49 -8.91
CA ILE A 280 -2.94 23.42 -8.14
C ILE A 280 -2.86 22.05 -7.47
N GLU A 281 -1.69 21.43 -7.62
CA GLU A 281 -1.32 20.20 -6.91
C GLU A 281 -0.16 20.51 -5.98
N VAL A 282 -0.22 20.00 -4.77
CA VAL A 282 0.79 20.19 -3.72
C VAL A 282 1.11 18.85 -3.10
N GLU A 283 2.40 18.59 -2.94
CA GLU A 283 2.96 17.48 -2.18
C GLU A 283 3.90 18.03 -1.11
N ILE A 284 3.79 17.55 0.12
CA ILE A 284 4.74 17.86 1.19
C ILE A 284 5.74 16.73 1.31
N VAL A 285 7.04 17.07 1.43
CA VAL A 285 8.13 16.11 1.52
C VAL A 285 8.95 16.40 2.76
N SER A 286 9.08 15.42 3.65
CA SER A 286 9.95 15.55 4.81
C SER A 286 11.42 15.65 4.39
N VAL A 287 12.19 16.55 5.03
CA VAL A 287 13.59 16.84 4.67
C VAL A 287 14.58 16.12 5.57
N SER A 288 14.21 15.88 6.83
CA SER A 288 15.11 15.33 7.85
C SER A 288 14.63 14.04 8.48
N ASP A 289 13.36 13.74 8.36
CA ASP A 289 12.70 12.61 8.98
C ASP A 289 11.99 11.79 7.90
N ILE A 290 11.53 10.60 8.24
CA ILE A 290 10.73 9.79 7.33
C ILE A 290 9.28 9.91 7.73
N ASP A 291 8.47 10.47 6.85
CA ASP A 291 7.04 10.45 6.99
C ASP A 291 6.53 9.02 6.79
N ILE A 292 5.82 8.50 7.81
CA ILE A 292 5.35 7.11 7.79
C ILE A 292 4.05 6.93 7.00
N ASN A 293 3.34 8.03 6.69
CA ASN A 293 2.03 8.01 6.05
C ASN A 293 1.96 8.92 4.82
N MET A 294 2.45 8.43 3.72
CA MET A 294 2.53 9.18 2.45
C MET A 294 1.17 9.37 1.75
N VAL A 295 0.07 8.83 2.31
CA VAL A 295 -1.27 9.00 1.71
C VAL A 295 -1.78 10.43 1.88
N ASN A 296 -1.44 11.07 3.00
CA ASN A 296 -1.94 12.39 3.38
C ASN A 296 -0.98 13.55 3.04
N ASP A 297 0.10 13.27 2.30
CA ASP A 297 1.10 14.27 1.91
C ASP A 297 0.66 15.15 0.74
N ASN A 298 -0.41 14.76 0.06
CA ASN A 298 -0.84 15.40 -1.19
C ASN A 298 -2.18 16.10 -1.02
N VAL A 299 -2.30 17.29 -1.60
CA VAL A 299 -3.56 18.01 -1.75
C VAL A 299 -3.64 18.69 -3.09
N ALA A 300 -4.81 18.62 -3.73
CA ALA A 300 -5.11 19.32 -4.96
C ALA A 300 -6.35 20.21 -4.79
N SER A 301 -6.38 21.31 -5.52
CA SER A 301 -7.54 22.21 -5.54
C SER A 301 -7.68 22.90 -6.88
N SER A 302 -8.93 23.19 -7.27
CA SER A 302 -9.22 24.05 -8.42
C SER A 302 -9.39 25.49 -7.94
N ILE A 303 -8.57 26.40 -8.48
CA ILE A 303 -8.53 27.80 -8.11
C ILE A 303 -9.42 28.59 -9.06
N GLY A 304 -10.49 29.20 -8.55
CA GLY A 304 -11.29 30.13 -9.32
C GLY A 304 -10.66 31.53 -9.38
N LEU A 305 -10.23 31.95 -10.57
CA LEU A 305 -9.90 33.36 -10.83
C LEU A 305 -11.19 34.12 -11.19
N LEU A 306 -11.65 34.96 -10.26
CA LEU A 306 -12.82 35.80 -10.49
C LEU A 306 -12.41 37.00 -11.37
N ASP A 307 -12.92 37.04 -12.60
CA ASP A 307 -12.81 38.23 -13.44
C ASP A 307 -13.75 39.31 -12.89
N VAL A 308 -13.21 40.24 -12.13
CA VAL A 308 -13.94 41.41 -11.69
C VAL A 308 -13.93 42.40 -12.85
N ALA A 309 -14.93 42.32 -13.76
CA ALA A 309 -15.19 43.35 -14.72
C ALA A 309 -15.43 44.66 -13.97
N VAL A 310 -14.46 45.57 -14.01
CA VAL A 310 -14.66 46.95 -13.54
C VAL A 310 -15.69 47.61 -14.46
N PRO A 311 -16.87 48.02 -13.97
CA PRO A 311 -17.83 48.72 -14.80
C PRO A 311 -17.17 50.05 -15.27
N SER A 312 -17.11 50.23 -16.56
CA SER A 312 -16.65 51.48 -17.21
C SER A 312 -17.60 52.65 -16.96
#